data_3ba0cfcc4ad49af51af5f5289e24de01
#
_entry.id   3ba0cfcc4ad49af51af5f5289e24de01
#
_cell.length_a   1.000
_cell.length_b   1.000
_cell.length_c   1.000
_cell.angle_alpha   90.00
_cell.angle_beta   90.00
_cell.angle_gamma   90.00
#
_symmetry.space_group_name_H-M   'P 1'
#
loop_
_entity.id
_entity.type
_entity.pdbx_description
1 polymer ?
#
loop_
_entity_poly.entity_id
_entity_poly.type
_entity_poly.pdbx_seq_one_letter_code
_entity_poly.pdbx_strand_id
1 'polypeptide(L)'
;MMSVLRRASLALAVLSAVAQVAHADSGPLSSYAPPLDPALLERIARADPEAGAKTFDRRCSTCHDIEKGGKPSKGPPLWNVAGRKAGAVAGFAYSDAMRKSGHTWTLAALDYYLADTERAVPGRSMDFTGIADVKVRSDLVAYLRTMSDAPPPLR
;
A
#
# COMPACT_ATOMS: atom_id res chain seq x y z
N MET A 1 -55.35 -45.92 -32.82
CA MET A 1 -54.07 -46.11 -32.11
C MET A 1 -53.23 -44.84 -32.31
N MET A 2 -53.25 -43.90 -31.36
CA MET A 2 -52.54 -42.62 -31.48
C MET A 2 -51.28 -42.69 -30.57
N SER A 3 -50.12 -42.63 -31.22
CA SER A 3 -48.79 -42.62 -30.53
C SER A 3 -48.44 -41.26 -30.11
N VAL A 4 -48.32 -41.02 -28.81
CA VAL A 4 -47.93 -39.74 -28.21
C VAL A 4 -46.40 -39.68 -28.06
N LEU A 5 -45.76 -38.91 -28.92
CA LEU A 5 -44.31 -38.61 -28.79
C LEU A 5 -44.10 -37.64 -27.60
N ARG A 6 -43.49 -38.12 -26.54
CA ARG A 6 -42.98 -37.28 -25.44
C ARG A 6 -41.66 -36.63 -25.88
N ARG A 7 -41.64 -35.32 -26.03
CA ARG A 7 -40.44 -34.51 -26.20
C ARG A 7 -39.79 -34.29 -24.82
N ALA A 8 -38.64 -34.89 -24.64
CA ALA A 8 -37.83 -34.62 -23.47
C ALA A 8 -37.00 -33.33 -23.72
N SER A 9 -37.30 -32.27 -22.97
CA SER A 9 -36.52 -31.04 -22.99
C SER A 9 -35.32 -31.21 -22.05
N LEU A 10 -34.12 -31.29 -22.61
CA LEU A 10 -32.87 -31.18 -21.86
C LEU A 10 -32.65 -29.71 -21.49
N ALA A 11 -32.85 -29.39 -20.24
CA ALA A 11 -32.44 -28.10 -19.69
C ALA A 11 -30.94 -28.13 -19.42
N LEU A 12 -30.16 -27.38 -20.20
CA LEU A 12 -28.72 -27.19 -20.01
C LEU A 12 -28.54 -26.19 -18.88
N ALA A 13 -28.20 -26.67 -17.70
CA ALA A 13 -27.82 -25.80 -16.56
C ALA A 13 -26.39 -25.27 -16.79
N VAL A 14 -26.27 -24.01 -17.20
CA VAL A 14 -25.00 -23.32 -17.26
C VAL A 14 -24.60 -22.94 -15.81
N LEU A 15 -23.72 -23.71 -15.20
CA LEU A 15 -23.05 -23.32 -13.94
C LEU A 15 -22.08 -22.18 -14.25
N SER A 16 -22.48 -20.96 -13.94
CA SER A 16 -21.57 -19.83 -13.90
C SER A 16 -20.67 -19.99 -12.66
N ALA A 17 -19.45 -20.47 -12.87
CA ALA A 17 -18.41 -20.44 -11.85
C ALA A 17 -18.01 -18.97 -11.60
N VAL A 18 -18.60 -18.35 -10.59
CA VAL A 18 -18.09 -17.09 -10.05
C VAL A 18 -16.75 -17.43 -9.41
N ALA A 19 -15.66 -17.07 -10.09
CA ALA A 19 -14.34 -17.12 -9.51
C ALA A 19 -14.32 -16.15 -8.31
N GLN A 20 -14.41 -16.69 -7.11
CA GLN A 20 -14.11 -15.96 -5.89
C GLN A 20 -12.63 -15.61 -5.95
N VAL A 21 -12.35 -14.35 -6.24
CA VAL A 21 -11.02 -13.78 -6.00
C VAL A 21 -10.79 -13.90 -4.50
N ALA A 22 -10.06 -14.93 -4.10
CA ALA A 22 -9.57 -15.05 -2.73
C ALA A 22 -8.81 -13.76 -2.45
N HIS A 23 -9.31 -12.96 -1.50
CA HIS A 23 -8.56 -11.85 -0.96
C HIS A 23 -7.34 -12.47 -0.30
N ALA A 24 -6.21 -12.43 -1.02
CA ALA A 24 -4.94 -12.89 -0.49
C ALA A 24 -4.69 -12.23 0.85
N ASP A 25 -4.32 -13.05 1.80
CA ASP A 25 -4.07 -12.80 3.19
C ASP A 25 -3.52 -11.38 3.44
N SER A 26 -4.31 -10.54 4.08
CA SER A 26 -3.95 -9.17 4.39
C SER A 26 -3.56 -9.09 5.85
N GLY A 27 -2.36 -9.56 6.16
CA GLY A 27 -1.76 -9.56 7.49
C GLY A 27 -0.80 -8.40 7.73
N PRO A 28 -0.11 -8.38 8.87
CA PRO A 28 0.95 -7.41 9.13
C PRO A 28 2.13 -7.59 8.17
N LEU A 29 2.82 -6.49 7.86
CA LEU A 29 3.98 -6.48 6.94
C LEU A 29 5.16 -7.34 7.42
N SER A 30 5.14 -7.80 8.67
CA SER A 30 6.10 -8.80 9.18
C SER A 30 5.90 -10.21 8.60
N SER A 31 4.72 -10.51 8.08
CA SER A 31 4.35 -11.80 7.50
C SER A 31 3.68 -11.71 6.13
N TYR A 32 3.34 -10.52 5.68
CA TYR A 32 2.68 -10.25 4.41
C TYR A 32 3.47 -9.27 3.56
N ALA A 33 3.80 -9.66 2.34
CA ALA A 33 4.41 -8.79 1.33
C ALA A 33 3.37 -8.40 0.27
N PRO A 34 2.81 -7.18 0.31
CA PRO A 34 1.84 -6.75 -0.68
C PRO A 34 2.42 -6.84 -2.09
N PRO A 35 1.70 -7.42 -3.06
CA PRO A 35 2.19 -7.52 -4.43
C PRO A 35 2.24 -6.13 -5.08
N LEU A 36 3.28 -5.90 -5.86
CA LEU A 36 3.38 -4.73 -6.73
C LEU A 36 2.66 -5.05 -8.05
N ASP A 37 1.34 -4.99 -8.03
CA ASP A 37 0.51 -5.33 -9.17
C ASP A 37 0.45 -4.19 -10.23
N PRO A 38 0.11 -4.49 -11.49
CA PRO A 38 0.02 -3.50 -12.56
C PRO A 38 -0.99 -2.37 -12.29
N ALA A 39 -2.10 -2.66 -11.61
CA ALA A 39 -3.12 -1.66 -11.31
C ALA A 39 -2.61 -0.63 -10.28
N LEU A 40 -1.84 -1.07 -9.28
CA LEU A 40 -1.18 -0.17 -8.35
C LEU A 40 -0.13 0.71 -9.06
N LEU A 41 0.71 0.10 -9.90
CA LEU A 41 1.70 0.86 -10.67
C LEU A 41 1.04 1.91 -11.57
N GLU A 42 -0.04 1.55 -12.26
CA GLU A 42 -0.80 2.47 -13.11
C GLU A 42 -1.42 3.62 -12.29
N ARG A 43 -1.99 3.32 -11.12
CA ARG A 43 -2.53 4.37 -10.23
C ARG A 43 -1.45 5.35 -9.79
N ILE A 44 -0.28 4.86 -9.38
CA ILE A 44 0.84 5.70 -8.96
C ILE A 44 1.40 6.50 -10.15
N ALA A 45 1.47 5.90 -11.35
CA ALA A 45 1.95 6.58 -12.55
C ALA A 45 1.04 7.73 -13.01
N ARG A 46 -0.26 7.62 -12.75
CA ARG A 46 -1.26 8.65 -13.07
C ARG A 46 -1.56 9.61 -11.90
N ALA A 47 -0.97 9.38 -10.75
CA ALA A 47 -1.17 10.19 -9.57
C ALA A 47 -0.54 11.58 -9.72
N ASP A 48 -1.02 12.54 -8.94
CA ASP A 48 -0.54 13.90 -8.88
C ASP A 48 0.43 14.09 -7.69
N PRO A 49 1.76 14.15 -7.91
CA PRO A 49 2.72 14.36 -6.82
C PRO A 49 2.57 15.72 -6.12
N GLU A 50 2.05 16.76 -6.79
CA GLU A 50 1.81 18.06 -6.15
C GLU A 50 0.65 17.99 -5.15
N ALA A 51 -0.43 17.28 -5.48
CA ALA A 51 -1.48 16.96 -4.53
C ALA A 51 -0.97 16.09 -3.39
N GLY A 52 -0.05 15.17 -3.68
CA GLY A 52 0.69 14.36 -2.71
C GLY A 52 1.50 15.21 -1.75
N ALA A 53 2.25 16.19 -2.25
CA ALA A 53 3.02 17.15 -1.45
C ALA A 53 2.12 17.94 -0.48
N LYS A 54 0.97 18.43 -0.97
CA LYS A 54 -0.02 19.11 -0.13
C LYS A 54 -0.59 18.19 0.96
N THR A 55 -0.76 16.91 0.66
CA THR A 55 -1.21 15.91 1.63
C THR A 55 -0.12 15.63 2.67
N PHE A 56 1.13 15.50 2.23
CA PHE A 56 2.29 15.37 3.13
C PHE A 56 2.37 16.56 4.08
N ASP A 57 2.33 17.79 3.57
CA ASP A 57 2.41 19.01 4.37
C ASP A 57 1.35 19.05 5.48
N ARG A 58 0.10 18.76 5.14
CA ARG A 58 -1.00 18.81 6.10
C ARG A 58 -1.03 17.68 7.13
N ARG A 59 -0.52 16.48 6.79
CA ARG A 59 -0.73 15.26 7.60
C ARG A 59 0.55 14.63 8.14
N CYS A 60 1.70 14.95 7.57
CA CYS A 60 2.95 14.24 7.84
C CYS A 60 4.07 15.16 8.34
N SER A 61 4.15 16.41 7.82
CA SER A 61 5.26 17.34 8.05
C SER A 61 5.47 17.73 9.51
N THR A 62 4.43 17.68 10.34
CA THR A 62 4.55 17.96 11.80
C THR A 62 5.46 16.95 12.51
N CYS A 63 5.61 15.74 11.95
CA CYS A 63 6.36 14.64 12.54
C CYS A 63 7.54 14.18 11.67
N HIS A 64 7.49 14.36 10.36
CA HIS A 64 8.47 13.85 9.41
C HIS A 64 9.10 14.97 8.60
N ASP A 65 10.43 14.94 8.49
CA ASP A 65 11.18 15.72 7.53
C ASP A 65 11.21 14.95 6.19
N ILE A 66 11.12 15.67 5.06
CA ILE A 66 11.14 15.08 3.71
C ILE A 66 12.38 15.49 2.91
N GLU A 67 13.15 16.45 3.42
CA GLU A 67 14.29 17.00 2.71
C GLU A 67 15.49 16.04 2.69
N LYS A 68 16.33 16.16 1.64
CA LYS A 68 17.59 15.42 1.58
C LYS A 68 18.50 15.85 2.72
N GLY A 69 18.91 14.87 3.53
CA GLY A 69 19.71 15.14 4.74
C GLY A 69 18.86 15.56 5.94
N GLY A 70 17.55 15.47 5.84
CA GLY A 70 16.62 15.73 6.95
C GLY A 70 16.94 14.91 8.19
N LYS A 71 16.57 15.43 9.35
CA LYS A 71 16.90 14.83 10.65
C LYS A 71 15.69 14.18 11.30
N PRO A 72 15.89 13.16 12.14
CA PRO A 72 14.82 12.62 12.98
C PRO A 72 14.23 13.71 13.89
N SER A 73 12.90 13.69 14.03
CA SER A 73 12.16 14.51 15.00
C SER A 73 11.16 13.60 15.75
N LYS A 74 9.87 13.89 15.74
CA LYS A 74 8.84 12.96 16.25
C LYS A 74 8.76 11.67 15.42
N GLY A 75 9.08 11.77 14.12
CA GLY A 75 9.20 10.65 13.20
C GLY A 75 10.55 10.62 12.49
N PRO A 76 10.91 9.54 11.82
CA PRO A 76 12.13 9.47 11.01
C PRO A 76 11.99 10.35 9.74
N PRO A 77 13.11 10.86 9.17
CA PRO A 77 13.08 11.53 7.88
C PRO A 77 12.67 10.56 6.77
N LEU A 78 11.93 11.08 5.78
CA LEU A 78 11.33 10.26 4.72
C LEU A 78 12.03 10.42 3.36
N TRP A 79 13.09 11.22 3.22
CA TRP A 79 13.93 11.16 2.02
C TRP A 79 14.43 9.72 1.80
N ASN A 80 14.35 9.22 0.58
CA ASN A 80 14.69 7.83 0.23
C ASN A 80 13.86 6.77 0.98
N VAL A 81 12.63 7.08 1.43
CA VAL A 81 11.79 6.07 2.09
C VAL A 81 11.39 4.93 1.14
N ALA A 82 11.08 5.24 -0.13
CA ALA A 82 10.78 4.24 -1.12
C ALA A 82 12.03 3.38 -1.44
N GLY A 83 11.94 2.08 -1.16
CA GLY A 83 13.04 1.13 -1.27
C GLY A 83 13.87 0.94 0.00
N ARG A 84 13.65 1.74 1.06
CA ARG A 84 14.38 1.63 2.33
C ARG A 84 13.82 0.51 3.20
N LYS A 85 14.70 -0.18 3.94
CA LYS A 85 14.29 -1.15 4.98
C LYS A 85 13.57 -0.42 6.13
N ALA A 86 12.49 -1.00 6.63
CA ALA A 86 11.78 -0.49 7.80
C ALA A 86 12.70 -0.47 9.04
N GLY A 87 12.56 0.55 9.88
CA GLY A 87 13.36 0.69 11.09
C GLY A 87 14.83 1.05 10.87
N ALA A 88 15.27 1.41 9.66
CA ALA A 88 16.69 1.53 9.31
C ALA A 88 17.31 2.92 9.48
N VAL A 89 16.54 3.96 9.82
CA VAL A 89 17.13 5.30 10.00
C VAL A 89 17.94 5.34 11.29
N ALA A 90 19.24 5.62 11.15
CA ALA A 90 20.14 5.75 12.27
C ALA A 90 19.73 6.89 13.22
N GLY A 91 19.86 6.68 14.51
CA GLY A 91 19.55 7.69 15.53
C GLY A 91 18.07 7.93 15.80
N PHE A 92 17.15 7.24 15.13
CA PHE A 92 15.71 7.29 15.43
C PHE A 92 15.27 6.11 16.29
N ALA A 93 14.54 6.40 17.38
CA ALA A 93 14.01 5.38 18.29
C ALA A 93 12.69 4.81 17.77
N TYR A 94 12.76 3.78 16.93
CA TYR A 94 11.57 3.07 16.45
C TYR A 94 10.93 2.22 17.55
N SER A 95 9.61 1.97 17.42
CA SER A 95 8.94 0.92 18.20
C SER A 95 9.53 -0.46 17.89
N ASP A 96 9.40 -1.39 18.83
CA ASP A 96 9.79 -2.79 18.61
C ASP A 96 9.08 -3.42 17.43
N ALA A 97 7.80 -3.13 17.28
CA ALA A 97 7.00 -3.59 16.15
C ALA A 97 7.60 -3.16 14.80
N MET A 98 7.99 -1.87 14.67
CA MET A 98 8.58 -1.37 13.42
C MET A 98 9.99 -1.96 13.18
N ARG A 99 10.81 -2.12 14.22
CA ARG A 99 12.14 -2.74 14.08
C ARG A 99 12.06 -4.20 13.67
N LYS A 100 11.10 -4.94 14.23
CA LYS A 100 10.90 -6.37 13.99
C LYS A 100 10.09 -6.68 12.72
N SER A 101 9.43 -5.69 12.14
CA SER A 101 8.61 -5.91 10.93
C SER A 101 9.41 -6.40 9.74
N GLY A 102 10.70 -6.04 9.62
CA GLY A 102 11.66 -6.62 8.68
C GLY A 102 11.41 -6.33 7.19
N HIS A 103 10.31 -5.66 6.86
CA HIS A 103 9.93 -5.37 5.47
C HIS A 103 10.76 -4.24 4.85
N THR A 104 10.69 -4.15 3.53
CA THR A 104 11.19 -3.01 2.76
C THR A 104 10.01 -2.14 2.32
N TRP A 105 10.16 -0.84 2.38
CA TRP A 105 9.17 0.12 1.91
C TRP A 105 9.08 0.14 0.39
N THR A 106 8.61 -0.97 -0.22
CA THR A 106 8.22 -0.97 -1.62
C THR A 106 7.05 -0.02 -1.84
N LEU A 107 6.74 0.37 -3.09
CA LEU A 107 5.55 1.19 -3.37
C LEU A 107 4.27 0.49 -2.90
N ALA A 108 4.21 -0.84 -3.01
CA ALA A 108 3.09 -1.62 -2.51
C ALA A 108 3.02 -1.64 -0.97
N ALA A 109 4.16 -1.77 -0.29
CA ALA A 109 4.20 -1.70 1.17
C ALA A 109 3.83 -0.31 1.69
N LEU A 110 4.24 0.76 1.00
CA LEU A 110 3.85 2.14 1.32
C LEU A 110 2.33 2.35 1.14
N ASP A 111 1.75 1.93 0.00
CA ASP A 111 0.31 2.01 -0.23
C ASP A 111 -0.48 1.22 0.83
N TYR A 112 -0.04 -0.01 1.11
CA TYR A 112 -0.67 -0.88 2.10
C TYR A 112 -0.60 -0.31 3.53
N TYR A 113 0.58 0.18 3.94
CA TYR A 113 0.79 0.80 5.24
C TYR A 113 -0.03 2.07 5.40
N LEU A 114 0.00 2.95 4.39
CA LEU A 114 -0.75 4.20 4.40
C LEU A 114 -2.26 4.00 4.28
N ALA A 115 -2.75 2.84 3.88
CA ALA A 115 -4.18 2.53 3.91
C ALA A 115 -4.69 2.29 5.33
N ASP A 116 -3.91 1.56 6.15
CA ASP A 116 -4.23 1.22 7.55
C ASP A 116 -2.94 0.87 8.27
N THR A 117 -2.42 1.81 9.04
CA THR A 117 -1.11 1.69 9.67
C THR A 117 -1.09 0.69 10.82
N GLU A 118 -2.22 0.52 11.54
CA GLU A 118 -2.31 -0.45 12.64
C GLU A 118 -2.36 -1.88 12.11
N ARG A 119 -3.14 -2.14 11.07
CA ARG A 119 -3.17 -3.45 10.41
C ARG A 119 -1.80 -3.80 9.84
N ALA A 120 -1.14 -2.84 9.20
CA ALA A 120 0.14 -3.08 8.55
C ALA A 120 1.30 -3.31 9.52
N VAL A 121 1.35 -2.58 10.64
CA VAL A 121 2.37 -2.73 11.69
C VAL A 121 1.70 -2.58 13.06
N PRO A 122 1.07 -3.65 13.57
CA PRO A 122 0.44 -3.63 14.90
C PRO A 122 1.46 -3.29 16.00
N GLY A 123 1.11 -2.34 16.85
CA GLY A 123 2.01 -1.86 17.91
C GLY A 123 3.06 -0.83 17.44
N ARG A 124 2.85 -0.22 16.29
CA ARG A 124 3.61 0.97 15.87
C ARG A 124 3.42 2.12 16.86
N SER A 125 4.41 3.02 16.95
CA SER A 125 4.32 4.23 17.77
C SER A 125 3.78 5.46 17.02
N MET A 126 3.61 5.38 15.70
CA MET A 126 3.07 6.46 14.89
C MET A 126 1.56 6.60 15.09
N ASP A 127 1.12 7.71 15.65
CA ASP A 127 -0.31 8.02 15.85
C ASP A 127 -0.92 8.58 14.56
N PHE A 128 -1.19 7.68 13.63
CA PHE A 128 -1.83 7.98 12.34
C PHE A 128 -2.55 6.73 11.85
N THR A 129 -3.86 6.82 11.64
CA THR A 129 -4.69 5.65 11.30
C THR A 129 -4.57 5.24 9.83
N GLY A 130 -4.27 6.17 8.95
CA GLY A 130 -4.15 5.92 7.51
C GLY A 130 -4.98 6.86 6.64
N ILE A 131 -5.03 6.56 5.35
CA ILE A 131 -5.76 7.29 4.30
C ILE A 131 -6.59 6.28 3.52
N ALA A 132 -7.89 6.22 3.80
CA ALA A 132 -8.82 5.30 3.12
C ALA A 132 -9.00 5.65 1.64
N ASP A 133 -9.01 6.95 1.29
CA ASP A 133 -9.14 7.41 -0.08
C ASP A 133 -7.95 6.97 -0.93
N VAL A 134 -8.24 6.13 -1.93
CA VAL A 134 -7.23 5.51 -2.80
C VAL A 134 -6.51 6.56 -3.64
N LYS A 135 -7.22 7.59 -4.14
CA LYS A 135 -6.60 8.65 -4.95
C LYS A 135 -5.63 9.48 -4.11
N VAL A 136 -6.07 9.97 -2.96
CA VAL A 136 -5.23 10.78 -2.04
C VAL A 136 -4.00 10.00 -1.60
N ARG A 137 -4.16 8.69 -1.35
CA ARG A 137 -3.05 7.82 -0.98
C ARG A 137 -2.09 7.57 -2.14
N SER A 138 -2.59 7.37 -3.37
CA SER A 138 -1.76 7.22 -4.56
C SER A 138 -0.95 8.49 -4.86
N ASP A 139 -1.56 9.67 -4.71
CA ASP A 139 -0.88 10.97 -4.87
C ASP A 139 0.26 11.11 -3.84
N LEU A 140 0.02 10.75 -2.59
CA LEU A 140 1.05 10.76 -1.53
C LEU A 140 2.18 9.76 -1.82
N VAL A 141 1.87 8.53 -2.25
CA VAL A 141 2.90 7.53 -2.59
C VAL A 141 3.72 8.00 -3.79
N ALA A 142 3.09 8.61 -4.80
CA ALA A 142 3.79 9.20 -5.93
C ALA A 142 4.75 10.31 -5.48
N TYR A 143 4.31 11.20 -4.60
CA TYR A 143 5.17 12.23 -4.01
C TYR A 143 6.35 11.62 -3.25
N LEU A 144 6.09 10.71 -2.30
CA LEU A 144 7.16 10.05 -1.53
C LEU A 144 8.17 9.31 -2.42
N ARG A 145 7.71 8.75 -3.55
CA ARG A 145 8.58 8.14 -4.54
C ARG A 145 9.54 9.15 -5.17
N THR A 146 9.08 10.38 -5.46
CA THR A 146 9.93 11.43 -6.06
C THR A 146 10.95 11.98 -5.06
N MET A 147 10.72 11.88 -3.76
CA MET A 147 11.62 12.31 -2.70
C MET A 147 12.75 11.29 -2.49
N SER A 148 13.52 11.05 -3.54
CA SER A 148 14.55 10.01 -3.57
C SER A 148 15.67 10.36 -4.55
N ASP A 149 16.89 9.94 -4.22
CA ASP A 149 18.06 9.99 -5.11
C ASP A 149 17.92 9.01 -6.29
N ALA A 150 17.18 7.91 -6.10
CA ALA A 150 16.92 6.88 -7.09
C ALA A 150 15.47 6.38 -6.99
N PRO A 151 14.49 7.13 -7.53
CA PRO A 151 13.09 6.75 -7.45
C PRO A 151 12.84 5.36 -8.04
N PRO A 152 12.13 4.44 -7.34
CA PRO A 152 11.79 3.14 -7.89
C PRO A 152 11.04 3.27 -9.22
N PRO A 153 11.29 2.38 -10.21
CA PRO A 153 10.61 2.43 -11.49
C PRO A 153 9.11 2.13 -11.36
N LEU A 154 8.31 2.62 -12.32
CA LEU A 154 6.87 2.36 -12.45
C LEU A 154 6.56 1.38 -13.60
N ARG A 155 7.50 0.51 -13.94
CA ARG A 155 7.39 -0.47 -15.04
C ARG A 155 8.30 -1.68 -14.77
#